data_115263f9ef95820d9f897b983c6ef96f
#
_entry.id   115263f9ef95820d9f897b983c6ef96f
#
_cell.length_a   1.000
_cell.length_b   1.000
_cell.length_c   1.000
_cell.angle_alpha   90.00
_cell.angle_beta   90.00
_cell.angle_gamma   90.00
#
_symmetry.space_group_name_H-M   'P 1'
#
loop_
_entity.id
_entity.type
_entity.pdbx_description
1 polymer ?
#
loop_
_entity_poly.entity_id
_entity_poly.type
_entity_poly.pdbx_seq_one_letter_code
_entity_poly.pdbx_strand_id
1 'polypeptide(L)'
;MEGERKNLRQLFIPICLEVLFHMLAGMVDTMMLSSVGDQAVGAVGTANTYIGIFIIMFSIISSGMIAVMTQYIGADRKGVAYQARQLGLMFNAVIGAVLSIVLFCFAGKVLALVGVAKQLHGYAAVYLRIVGGCCILNALIPIFSSYLRAFGHTKEPLAATMAGNVINLILNSIFLFGFHMGVMGVAIATVISRMLNLALVVVASRRLVDAWKDPERISNKVVLKQIVSIGLPSAMETGLYNFAMMLIIRFLNQMDADGINVTARSYATQISNFAYCAGAALAQANAILTGWRIGAGEYEECDKGTKKAALIGIIVAIVLESSFALTSGLLMRIFTDDPVMITLVRKLLAVDIFLEIGRTTNLVFGHALKTSGDAIFTTVIGAVFMYLCAVGGTWFFGIHLGMMVVGAYIGLAMDECVRAVCMFLRWLSGRWKEKSLIRS
;
A
#
# COMPACT_ATOMS: atom_id res chain seq x y z
N MET A 1 25.89 -5.57 -22.05
CA MET A 1 26.09 -4.56 -21.00
C MET A 1 25.66 -5.16 -19.70
N GLU A 2 26.60 -5.56 -18.88
CA GLU A 2 26.39 -5.85 -17.46
C GLU A 2 26.06 -4.53 -16.76
N GLY A 3 24.80 -4.14 -16.78
CA GLY A 3 24.30 -3.10 -15.91
C GLY A 3 24.38 -3.66 -14.48
N GLU A 4 25.20 -3.07 -13.61
CA GLU A 4 25.29 -3.43 -12.20
C GLU A 4 23.89 -3.62 -11.61
N ARG A 5 23.57 -4.86 -11.22
CA ARG A 5 22.31 -5.15 -10.52
C ARG A 5 22.28 -4.29 -9.27
N LYS A 6 21.28 -3.45 -9.14
CA LYS A 6 21.16 -2.54 -8.00
C LYS A 6 21.10 -3.31 -6.67
N ASN A 7 21.72 -2.74 -5.66
CA ASN A 7 21.73 -3.26 -4.30
C ASN A 7 20.40 -2.94 -3.57
N LEU A 8 20.08 -3.69 -2.52
CA LEU A 8 18.91 -3.46 -1.68
C LEU A 8 18.76 -2.00 -1.25
N ARG A 9 19.85 -1.34 -0.82
CA ARG A 9 19.85 0.06 -0.40
C ARG A 9 19.46 1.01 -1.53
N GLN A 10 19.92 0.76 -2.74
CA GLN A 10 19.65 1.61 -3.92
C GLN A 10 18.19 1.53 -4.37
N LEU A 11 17.50 0.40 -4.11
CA LEU A 11 16.07 0.25 -4.37
C LEU A 11 15.25 0.75 -3.18
N PHE A 12 15.65 0.41 -1.96
CA PHE A 12 14.91 0.70 -0.74
C PHE A 12 14.74 2.20 -0.50
N ILE A 13 15.84 2.99 -0.56
CA ILE A 13 15.79 4.42 -0.21
C ILE A 13 14.78 5.20 -1.07
N PRO A 14 14.80 5.09 -2.42
CA PRO A 14 13.81 5.81 -3.22
C PRO A 14 12.38 5.33 -2.98
N ILE A 15 12.14 4.02 -2.81
CA ILE A 15 10.82 3.49 -2.53
C ILE A 15 10.32 3.98 -1.16
N CYS A 16 11.17 3.98 -0.13
CA CYS A 16 10.84 4.46 1.19
C CYS A 16 10.45 5.95 1.17
N LEU A 17 11.25 6.78 0.52
CA LEU A 17 10.96 8.20 0.35
C LEU A 17 9.65 8.41 -0.43
N GLU A 18 9.40 7.65 -1.48
CA GLU A 18 8.15 7.75 -2.26
C GLU A 18 6.92 7.46 -1.39
N VAL A 19 6.96 6.39 -0.59
CA VAL A 19 5.86 6.03 0.33
C VAL A 19 5.67 7.11 1.40
N LEU A 20 6.75 7.61 1.98
CA LEU A 20 6.71 8.71 2.97
C LEU A 20 6.13 9.99 2.38
N PHE A 21 6.59 10.41 1.20
CA PHE A 21 6.04 11.61 0.55
C PHE A 21 4.58 11.46 0.17
N HIS A 22 4.15 10.25 -0.22
CA HIS A 22 2.74 9.99 -0.49
C HIS A 22 1.88 10.10 0.77
N MET A 23 2.36 9.57 1.90
CA MET A 23 1.69 9.69 3.20
C MET A 23 1.61 11.15 3.67
N LEU A 24 2.72 11.89 3.63
CA LEU A 24 2.78 13.29 4.03
C LEU A 24 1.88 14.17 3.17
N ALA A 25 1.83 13.94 1.86
CA ALA A 25 0.92 14.66 0.97
C ALA A 25 -0.56 14.48 1.35
N GLY A 26 -0.97 13.26 1.70
CA GLY A 26 -2.33 13.01 2.18
C GLY A 26 -2.67 13.74 3.48
N MET A 27 -1.69 13.87 4.40
CA MET A 27 -1.86 14.65 5.62
C MET A 27 -2.01 16.15 5.31
N VAL A 28 -1.16 16.70 4.44
CA VAL A 28 -1.21 18.10 4.02
C VAL A 28 -2.52 18.42 3.31
N ASP A 29 -2.98 17.57 2.40
CA ASP A 29 -4.26 17.71 1.72
C ASP A 29 -5.43 17.80 2.72
N THR A 30 -5.43 16.93 3.74
CA THR A 30 -6.45 16.94 4.79
C THR A 30 -6.39 18.23 5.62
N MET A 31 -5.20 18.69 5.98
CA MET A 31 -5.02 19.96 6.69
C MET A 31 -5.47 21.17 5.87
N MET A 32 -5.17 21.20 4.57
CA MET A 32 -5.63 22.27 3.69
C MET A 32 -7.16 22.25 3.55
N LEU A 33 -7.75 21.05 3.44
CA LEU A 33 -9.18 20.89 3.31
C LEU A 33 -9.94 21.28 4.58
N SER A 34 -9.33 21.17 5.77
CA SER A 34 -9.94 21.59 7.02
C SER A 34 -10.24 23.10 7.07
N SER A 35 -9.53 23.92 6.27
CA SER A 35 -9.83 25.33 6.10
C SER A 35 -11.18 25.61 5.41
N VAL A 36 -11.73 24.64 4.69
CA VAL A 36 -13.07 24.71 4.07
C VAL A 36 -14.16 24.34 5.08
N GLY A 37 -13.85 23.45 6.03
CA GLY A 37 -14.71 23.00 7.11
C GLY A 37 -14.71 21.49 7.31
N ASP A 38 -15.15 21.06 8.49
CA ASP A 38 -15.14 19.65 8.90
C ASP A 38 -16.01 18.76 7.99
N GLN A 39 -17.12 19.32 7.47
CA GLN A 39 -17.98 18.59 6.53
C GLN A 39 -17.25 18.28 5.20
N ALA A 40 -16.39 19.21 4.74
CA ALA A 40 -15.59 18.98 3.53
C ALA A 40 -14.56 17.87 3.75
N VAL A 41 -13.87 17.86 4.91
CA VAL A 41 -12.93 16.81 5.28
C VAL A 41 -13.63 15.44 5.36
N GLY A 42 -14.77 15.37 6.05
CA GLY A 42 -15.56 14.14 6.16
C GLY A 42 -16.07 13.63 4.81
N ALA A 43 -16.52 14.54 3.95
CA ALA A 43 -17.03 14.20 2.61
C ALA A 43 -15.92 13.66 1.69
N VAL A 44 -14.76 14.31 1.65
CA VAL A 44 -13.61 13.88 0.85
C VAL A 44 -13.02 12.59 1.39
N GLY A 45 -12.90 12.44 2.72
CA GLY A 45 -12.48 11.20 3.36
C GLY A 45 -13.37 10.01 2.99
N THR A 46 -14.69 10.23 3.03
CA THR A 46 -15.68 9.24 2.59
C THR A 46 -15.52 8.89 1.11
N ALA A 47 -15.42 9.87 0.22
CA ALA A 47 -15.21 9.64 -1.21
C ALA A 47 -13.90 8.88 -1.49
N ASN A 48 -12.80 9.21 -0.80
CA ASN A 48 -11.53 8.52 -0.91
C ASN A 48 -11.59 7.06 -0.44
N THR A 49 -12.42 6.74 0.56
CA THR A 49 -12.65 5.35 0.99
C THR A 49 -13.24 4.51 -0.15
N TYR A 50 -14.21 5.04 -0.88
CA TYR A 50 -14.80 4.33 -2.04
C TYR A 50 -13.82 4.24 -3.21
N ILE A 51 -13.09 5.32 -3.52
CA ILE A 51 -12.02 5.27 -4.53
C ILE A 51 -10.98 4.21 -4.14
N GLY A 52 -10.66 4.08 -2.86
CA GLY A 52 -9.74 3.06 -2.32
C GLY A 52 -10.16 1.62 -2.63
N ILE A 53 -11.47 1.32 -2.60
CA ILE A 53 -11.98 -0.01 -2.97
C ILE A 53 -11.65 -0.32 -4.44
N PHE A 54 -11.81 0.65 -5.35
CA PHE A 54 -11.47 0.46 -6.76
C PHE A 54 -9.95 0.34 -6.98
N ILE A 55 -9.13 1.02 -6.17
CA ILE A 55 -7.67 0.87 -6.22
C ILE A 55 -7.25 -0.57 -5.91
N ILE A 56 -7.95 -1.28 -5.02
CA ILE A 56 -7.70 -2.70 -4.76
C ILE A 56 -7.90 -3.53 -6.04
N MET A 57 -8.91 -3.24 -6.85
CA MET A 57 -9.11 -3.92 -8.14
C MET A 57 -7.93 -3.69 -9.10
N PHE A 58 -7.40 -2.46 -9.16
CA PHE A 58 -6.22 -2.16 -9.99
C PHE A 58 -4.95 -2.85 -9.48
N SER A 59 -4.85 -3.08 -8.17
CA SER A 59 -3.72 -3.76 -7.57
C SER A 59 -3.61 -5.23 -7.95
N ILE A 60 -4.69 -5.89 -8.40
CA ILE A 60 -4.66 -7.26 -8.91
C ILE A 60 -3.62 -7.36 -10.04
N ILE A 61 -3.71 -6.44 -10.99
CA ILE A 61 -2.80 -6.46 -12.14
C ILE A 61 -1.41 -5.96 -11.76
N SER A 62 -1.29 -4.84 -11.05
CA SER A 62 0.01 -4.24 -10.76
C SER A 62 0.89 -5.08 -9.83
N SER A 63 0.32 -5.75 -8.84
CA SER A 63 1.07 -6.63 -7.93
C SER A 63 1.51 -7.94 -8.59
N GLY A 64 0.63 -8.55 -9.39
CA GLY A 64 1.00 -9.75 -10.16
C GLY A 64 2.02 -9.43 -11.24
N MET A 65 1.86 -8.31 -11.92
CA MET A 65 2.73 -7.88 -13.01
C MET A 65 4.17 -7.66 -12.55
N ILE A 66 4.42 -7.03 -11.39
CA ILE A 66 5.79 -6.79 -10.91
C ILE A 66 6.53 -8.11 -10.63
N ALA A 67 5.85 -9.11 -10.08
CA ALA A 67 6.42 -10.44 -9.82
C ALA A 67 6.79 -11.15 -11.14
N VAL A 68 5.91 -11.10 -12.13
CA VAL A 68 6.15 -11.68 -13.46
C VAL A 68 7.32 -10.96 -14.14
N MET A 69 7.27 -9.63 -14.21
CA MET A 69 8.31 -8.84 -14.89
C MET A 69 9.69 -9.06 -14.28
N THR A 70 9.81 -9.02 -12.96
CA THR A 70 11.12 -9.16 -12.29
C THR A 70 11.73 -10.53 -12.52
N GLN A 71 10.94 -11.62 -12.55
CA GLN A 71 11.45 -12.94 -12.86
C GLN A 71 11.90 -13.04 -14.33
N TYR A 72 11.11 -12.53 -15.30
CA TYR A 72 11.51 -12.56 -16.71
C TYR A 72 12.72 -11.65 -17.01
N ILE A 73 12.84 -10.50 -16.33
CA ILE A 73 14.04 -9.65 -16.42
C ILE A 73 15.26 -10.38 -15.85
N GLY A 74 15.11 -11.10 -14.73
CA GLY A 74 16.18 -11.89 -14.14
C GLY A 74 16.66 -13.01 -15.06
N ALA A 75 15.77 -13.58 -15.88
CA ALA A 75 16.06 -14.60 -16.90
C ALA A 75 16.55 -13.99 -18.23
N ASP A 76 16.80 -12.69 -18.29
CA ASP A 76 17.17 -11.91 -19.49
C ASP A 76 16.12 -11.94 -20.61
N ARG A 77 14.87 -12.25 -20.30
CA ARG A 77 13.72 -12.29 -21.23
C ARG A 77 12.90 -11.00 -21.15
N LYS A 78 13.52 -9.87 -21.45
CA LYS A 78 12.96 -8.51 -21.28
C LYS A 78 11.73 -8.25 -22.16
N GLY A 79 11.64 -8.93 -23.32
CA GLY A 79 10.47 -8.85 -24.21
C GLY A 79 9.19 -9.32 -23.55
N VAL A 80 9.25 -10.37 -22.70
CA VAL A 80 8.09 -10.85 -21.95
C VAL A 80 7.69 -9.86 -20.85
N ALA A 81 8.65 -9.19 -20.20
CA ALA A 81 8.36 -8.14 -19.23
C ALA A 81 7.65 -6.94 -19.89
N TYR A 82 8.07 -6.56 -21.09
CA TYR A 82 7.37 -5.55 -21.91
C TYR A 82 5.94 -5.99 -22.27
N GLN A 83 5.77 -7.26 -22.67
CA GLN A 83 4.46 -7.85 -22.97
C GLN A 83 3.55 -7.84 -21.73
N ALA A 84 4.08 -8.17 -20.55
CA ALA A 84 3.34 -8.12 -19.29
C ALA A 84 2.84 -6.70 -18.99
N ARG A 85 3.68 -5.66 -19.22
CA ARG A 85 3.26 -4.25 -19.11
C ARG A 85 2.13 -3.93 -20.09
N GLN A 86 2.21 -4.34 -21.36
CA GLN A 86 1.16 -4.06 -22.35
C GLN A 86 -0.18 -4.66 -21.94
N LEU A 87 -0.17 -5.92 -21.49
CA LEU A 87 -1.37 -6.59 -20.98
C LEU A 87 -1.92 -5.87 -19.74
N GLY A 88 -1.04 -5.53 -18.77
CA GLY A 88 -1.43 -4.79 -17.59
C GLY A 88 -2.05 -3.42 -17.91
N LEU A 89 -1.46 -2.68 -18.87
CA LEU A 89 -2.02 -1.41 -19.34
C LEU A 89 -3.41 -1.60 -19.95
N MET A 90 -3.59 -2.60 -20.82
CA MET A 90 -4.87 -2.86 -21.48
C MET A 90 -5.97 -3.14 -20.43
N PHE A 91 -5.71 -4.06 -19.49
CA PHE A 91 -6.69 -4.42 -18.47
C PHE A 91 -7.02 -3.27 -17.54
N ASN A 92 -6.01 -2.60 -16.97
CA ASN A 92 -6.24 -1.48 -16.08
C ASN A 92 -6.83 -0.27 -16.78
N ALA A 93 -6.50 -0.03 -18.05
CA ALA A 93 -7.12 1.04 -18.83
C ALA A 93 -8.62 0.79 -19.06
N VAL A 94 -9.00 -0.45 -19.44
CA VAL A 94 -10.42 -0.81 -19.63
C VAL A 94 -11.19 -0.68 -18.33
N ILE A 95 -10.72 -1.31 -17.25
CA ILE A 95 -11.40 -1.25 -15.94
C ILE A 95 -11.43 0.20 -15.42
N GLY A 96 -10.31 0.92 -15.53
CA GLY A 96 -10.21 2.32 -15.11
C GLY A 96 -11.13 3.25 -15.90
N ALA A 97 -11.25 3.05 -17.23
CA ALA A 97 -12.18 3.83 -18.07
C ALA A 97 -13.64 3.56 -17.70
N VAL A 98 -14.03 2.29 -17.54
CA VAL A 98 -15.39 1.91 -17.14
C VAL A 98 -15.73 2.53 -15.80
N LEU A 99 -14.86 2.39 -14.80
CA LEU A 99 -15.07 2.97 -13.47
C LEU A 99 -15.11 4.50 -13.51
N SER A 100 -14.24 5.14 -14.30
CA SER A 100 -14.28 6.60 -14.49
C SER A 100 -15.62 7.06 -15.03
N ILE A 101 -16.15 6.40 -16.07
CA ILE A 101 -17.46 6.73 -16.64
C ILE A 101 -18.58 6.55 -15.60
N VAL A 102 -18.57 5.40 -14.89
CA VAL A 102 -19.57 5.10 -13.86
C VAL A 102 -19.55 6.15 -12.75
N LEU A 103 -18.36 6.50 -12.22
CA LEU A 103 -18.24 7.46 -11.15
C LEU A 103 -18.53 8.90 -11.60
N PHE A 104 -18.20 9.25 -12.83
CA PHE A 104 -18.54 10.55 -13.39
C PHE A 104 -20.06 10.71 -13.56
N CYS A 105 -20.73 9.74 -14.18
CA CYS A 105 -22.15 9.82 -14.50
C CYS A 105 -23.07 9.55 -13.29
N PHE A 106 -22.65 8.65 -12.39
CA PHE A 106 -23.52 8.12 -11.32
C PHE A 106 -23.02 8.41 -9.90
N ALA A 107 -22.09 9.37 -9.70
CA ALA A 107 -21.51 9.68 -8.39
C ALA A 107 -22.56 9.82 -7.28
N GLY A 108 -23.61 10.60 -7.51
CA GLY A 108 -24.69 10.80 -6.53
C GLY A 108 -25.49 9.51 -6.22
N LYS A 109 -25.74 8.66 -7.23
CA LYS A 109 -26.42 7.38 -7.02
C LYS A 109 -25.55 6.38 -6.26
N VAL A 110 -24.26 6.36 -6.55
CA VAL A 110 -23.27 5.51 -5.81
C VAL A 110 -23.24 5.91 -4.34
N LEU A 111 -23.16 7.20 -4.02
CA LEU A 111 -23.15 7.69 -2.64
C LEU A 111 -24.47 7.42 -1.91
N ALA A 112 -25.60 7.55 -2.60
CA ALA A 112 -26.91 7.25 -2.05
C ALA A 112 -27.09 5.74 -1.75
N LEU A 113 -26.61 4.87 -2.67
CA LEU A 113 -26.63 3.41 -2.49
C LEU A 113 -25.84 2.96 -1.26
N VAL A 114 -24.73 3.65 -0.99
CA VAL A 114 -23.82 3.32 0.13
C VAL A 114 -24.25 4.00 1.44
N GLY A 115 -25.29 4.83 1.42
CA GLY A 115 -25.87 5.42 2.61
C GLY A 115 -25.05 6.58 3.20
N VAL A 116 -24.36 7.36 2.36
CA VAL A 116 -23.62 8.54 2.82
C VAL A 116 -24.56 9.57 3.41
N ALA A 117 -24.22 10.15 4.56
CA ALA A 117 -25.02 11.14 5.25
C ALA A 117 -25.37 12.32 4.32
N LYS A 118 -26.65 12.75 4.34
CA LYS A 118 -27.16 13.82 3.46
C LYS A 118 -26.35 15.12 3.51
N GLN A 119 -25.81 15.45 4.68
CA GLN A 119 -24.99 16.63 4.91
C GLN A 119 -23.64 16.60 4.15
N LEU A 120 -23.07 15.42 3.95
CA LEU A 120 -21.80 15.22 3.24
C LEU A 120 -21.99 14.99 1.74
N HIS A 121 -23.22 14.69 1.30
CA HIS A 121 -23.53 14.21 -0.04
C HIS A 121 -23.12 15.20 -1.14
N GLY A 122 -23.32 16.50 -0.92
CA GLY A 122 -22.98 17.54 -1.90
C GLY A 122 -21.49 17.59 -2.20
N TYR A 123 -20.66 17.71 -1.18
CA TYR A 123 -19.20 17.75 -1.32
C TYR A 123 -18.63 16.43 -1.81
N ALA A 124 -19.12 15.31 -1.26
CA ALA A 124 -18.68 13.98 -1.67
C ALA A 124 -19.01 13.71 -3.15
N ALA A 125 -20.17 14.12 -3.64
CA ALA A 125 -20.56 13.92 -5.03
C ALA A 125 -19.70 14.75 -6.01
N VAL A 126 -19.37 16.00 -5.66
CA VAL A 126 -18.46 16.83 -6.45
C VAL A 126 -17.08 16.18 -6.52
N TYR A 127 -16.52 15.80 -5.40
CA TYR A 127 -15.20 15.18 -5.34
C TYR A 127 -15.17 13.84 -6.07
N LEU A 128 -16.14 12.95 -5.83
CA LEU A 128 -16.22 11.63 -6.45
C LEU A 128 -16.44 11.74 -7.97
N ARG A 129 -17.21 12.74 -8.44
CA ARG A 129 -17.40 12.99 -9.88
C ARG A 129 -16.10 13.42 -10.55
N ILE A 130 -15.33 14.31 -9.95
CA ILE A 130 -14.09 14.85 -10.55
C ILE A 130 -12.96 13.83 -10.41
N VAL A 131 -12.61 13.42 -9.19
CA VAL A 131 -11.48 12.53 -8.92
C VAL A 131 -11.80 11.07 -9.31
N GLY A 132 -13.00 10.62 -9.00
CA GLY A 132 -13.49 9.30 -9.42
C GLY A 132 -13.72 9.22 -10.93
N GLY A 133 -14.22 10.30 -11.57
CA GLY A 133 -14.33 10.40 -13.01
C GLY A 133 -12.99 10.34 -13.77
N CYS A 134 -11.89 10.60 -13.06
CA CYS A 134 -10.52 10.43 -13.56
C CYS A 134 -9.81 9.21 -12.92
N CYS A 135 -10.55 8.21 -12.46
CA CYS A 135 -10.02 7.02 -11.77
C CYS A 135 -9.04 6.21 -12.64
N ILE A 136 -9.13 6.34 -13.96
CA ILE A 136 -8.18 5.76 -14.91
C ILE A 136 -6.74 6.17 -14.63
N LEU A 137 -6.48 7.37 -14.08
CA LEU A 137 -5.14 7.80 -13.69
C LEU A 137 -4.59 6.91 -12.56
N ASN A 138 -5.43 6.56 -11.58
CA ASN A 138 -5.08 5.64 -10.50
C ASN A 138 -4.83 4.21 -10.99
N ALA A 139 -5.43 3.83 -12.11
CA ALA A 139 -5.22 2.52 -12.75
C ALA A 139 -3.89 2.46 -13.50
N LEU A 140 -3.48 3.53 -14.18
CA LEU A 140 -2.33 3.55 -15.08
C LEU A 140 -1.01 3.88 -14.37
N ILE A 141 -1.00 4.82 -13.42
CA ILE A 141 0.23 5.22 -12.69
C ILE A 141 0.95 4.02 -12.08
N PRO A 142 0.29 3.10 -11.34
CA PRO A 142 0.97 1.93 -10.76
C PRO A 142 1.59 0.99 -11.80
N ILE A 143 1.00 0.88 -13.00
CA ILE A 143 1.54 0.03 -14.07
C ILE A 143 2.90 0.55 -14.54
N PHE A 144 3.00 1.84 -14.85
CA PHE A 144 4.28 2.44 -15.29
C PHE A 144 5.30 2.48 -14.16
N SER A 145 4.88 2.80 -12.93
CA SER A 145 5.77 2.81 -11.76
C SER A 145 6.32 1.41 -11.46
N SER A 146 5.47 0.38 -11.51
CA SER A 146 5.90 -1.01 -11.32
C SER A 146 6.84 -1.48 -12.42
N TYR A 147 6.60 -1.07 -13.67
CA TYR A 147 7.46 -1.38 -14.79
C TYR A 147 8.84 -0.73 -14.64
N LEU A 148 8.92 0.55 -14.31
CA LEU A 148 10.18 1.23 -14.00
C LEU A 148 10.93 0.55 -12.84
N ARG A 149 10.23 0.25 -11.74
CA ARG A 149 10.82 -0.44 -10.59
C ARG A 149 11.33 -1.84 -10.93
N ALA A 150 10.61 -2.60 -11.77
CA ALA A 150 11.03 -3.93 -12.20
C ALA A 150 12.38 -3.90 -12.95
N PHE A 151 12.68 -2.82 -13.68
CA PHE A 151 13.98 -2.58 -14.30
C PHE A 151 14.98 -1.85 -13.38
N GLY A 152 14.64 -1.66 -12.10
CA GLY A 152 15.50 -1.01 -11.12
C GLY A 152 15.45 0.53 -11.12
N HIS A 153 14.64 1.14 -11.98
CA HIS A 153 14.45 2.59 -12.02
C HIS A 153 13.45 3.03 -10.94
N THR A 154 13.94 3.17 -9.70
CA THR A 154 13.11 3.53 -8.53
C THR A 154 13.12 5.02 -8.23
N LYS A 155 14.10 5.77 -8.76
CA LYS A 155 14.20 7.22 -8.56
C LYS A 155 13.17 8.00 -9.38
N GLU A 156 12.80 7.48 -10.53
CA GLU A 156 11.89 8.12 -11.47
C GLU A 156 10.44 8.14 -10.96
N PRO A 157 9.86 7.04 -10.45
CA PRO A 157 8.59 7.08 -9.76
C PRO A 157 8.58 8.01 -8.53
N LEU A 158 9.66 8.01 -7.74
CA LEU A 158 9.82 8.96 -6.63
C LEU A 158 9.77 10.41 -7.13
N ALA A 159 10.57 10.76 -8.15
CA ALA A 159 10.61 12.11 -8.70
C ALA A 159 9.24 12.55 -9.27
N ALA A 160 8.54 11.62 -9.94
CA ALA A 160 7.19 11.89 -10.46
C ALA A 160 6.18 12.12 -9.32
N THR A 161 6.25 11.33 -8.25
CA THR A 161 5.39 11.49 -7.07
C THR A 161 5.68 12.80 -6.34
N MET A 162 6.96 13.14 -6.15
CA MET A 162 7.35 14.42 -5.54
C MET A 162 6.87 15.62 -6.37
N ALA A 163 7.09 15.61 -7.68
CA ALA A 163 6.62 16.66 -8.57
C ALA A 163 5.07 16.80 -8.55
N GLY A 164 4.37 15.65 -8.58
CA GLY A 164 2.92 15.62 -8.43
C GLY A 164 2.45 16.24 -7.12
N ASN A 165 3.07 15.88 -5.98
CA ASN A 165 2.71 16.40 -4.67
C ASN A 165 2.99 17.90 -4.53
N VAL A 166 4.12 18.37 -5.05
CA VAL A 166 4.45 19.82 -5.05
C VAL A 166 3.43 20.62 -5.87
N ILE A 167 3.11 20.15 -7.07
CA ILE A 167 2.08 20.80 -7.92
C ILE A 167 0.71 20.72 -7.24
N ASN A 168 0.36 19.61 -6.61
CA ASN A 168 -0.89 19.48 -5.86
C ASN A 168 -0.98 20.53 -4.75
N LEU A 169 0.06 20.68 -3.94
CA LEU A 169 0.13 21.69 -2.87
C LEU A 169 -0.03 23.13 -3.41
N ILE A 170 0.68 23.45 -4.49
CA ILE A 170 0.60 24.78 -5.13
C ILE A 170 -0.82 25.04 -5.66
N LEU A 171 -1.38 24.07 -6.39
CA LEU A 171 -2.73 24.22 -6.95
C LEU A 171 -3.81 24.24 -5.87
N ASN A 172 -3.70 23.44 -4.83
CA ASN A 172 -4.58 23.51 -3.66
C ASN A 172 -4.54 24.90 -3.05
N SER A 173 -3.35 25.48 -2.85
CA SER A 173 -3.19 26.82 -2.29
C SER A 173 -3.87 27.88 -3.18
N ILE A 174 -3.67 27.81 -4.49
CA ILE A 174 -4.29 28.76 -5.45
C ILE A 174 -5.81 28.59 -5.48
N PHE A 175 -6.32 27.36 -5.58
CA PHE A 175 -7.76 27.11 -5.74
C PHE A 175 -8.54 27.31 -4.44
N LEU A 176 -7.96 26.97 -3.28
CA LEU A 176 -8.61 27.16 -1.99
C LEU A 176 -8.57 28.62 -1.53
N PHE A 177 -7.39 29.23 -1.52
CA PHE A 177 -7.19 30.55 -0.92
C PHE A 177 -7.26 31.67 -1.93
N GLY A 178 -6.89 31.45 -3.22
CA GLY A 178 -6.98 32.45 -4.28
C GLY A 178 -8.38 32.51 -4.90
N PHE A 179 -8.89 31.39 -5.37
CA PHE A 179 -10.18 31.34 -6.08
C PHE A 179 -11.35 30.89 -5.20
N HIS A 180 -11.15 30.54 -3.96
CA HIS A 180 -12.18 30.07 -3.01
C HIS A 180 -13.09 28.96 -3.55
N MET A 181 -12.52 28.01 -4.34
CA MET A 181 -13.26 26.94 -5.00
C MET A 181 -13.68 25.79 -4.07
N GLY A 182 -13.24 25.79 -2.81
CA GLY A 182 -13.57 24.75 -1.85
C GLY A 182 -13.17 23.34 -2.31
N VAL A 183 -14.03 22.34 -2.06
CA VAL A 183 -13.79 20.94 -2.41
C VAL A 183 -13.56 20.72 -3.91
N MET A 184 -14.22 21.51 -4.76
CA MET A 184 -14.02 21.41 -6.21
C MET A 184 -12.60 21.79 -6.61
N GLY A 185 -12.01 22.81 -5.99
CA GLY A 185 -10.63 23.22 -6.23
C GLY A 185 -9.64 22.11 -5.86
N VAL A 186 -9.80 21.47 -4.70
CA VAL A 186 -8.97 20.34 -4.25
C VAL A 186 -9.10 19.15 -5.20
N ALA A 187 -10.31 18.86 -5.67
CA ALA A 187 -10.53 17.76 -6.61
C ALA A 187 -9.82 17.99 -7.96
N ILE A 188 -9.88 19.21 -8.50
CA ILE A 188 -9.20 19.59 -9.74
C ILE A 188 -7.69 19.57 -9.56
N ALA A 189 -7.15 20.11 -8.46
CA ALA A 189 -5.73 20.06 -8.14
C ALA A 189 -5.21 18.61 -8.08
N THR A 190 -5.98 17.72 -7.44
CA THR A 190 -5.67 16.28 -7.36
C THR A 190 -5.60 15.62 -8.73
N VAL A 191 -6.53 15.93 -9.63
CA VAL A 191 -6.53 15.36 -10.99
C VAL A 191 -5.33 15.88 -11.79
N ILE A 192 -5.07 17.19 -11.77
CA ILE A 192 -3.94 17.78 -12.52
C ILE A 192 -2.62 17.21 -12.03
N SER A 193 -2.43 17.07 -10.70
CA SER A 193 -1.21 16.51 -10.14
C SER A 193 -1.01 15.04 -10.53
N ARG A 194 -2.09 14.24 -10.57
CA ARG A 194 -2.04 12.84 -11.06
C ARG A 194 -1.77 12.76 -12.56
N MET A 195 -2.31 13.67 -13.36
CA MET A 195 -1.98 13.75 -14.79
C MET A 195 -0.50 14.05 -15.01
N LEU A 196 0.07 14.98 -14.25
CA LEU A 196 1.51 15.24 -14.29
C LEU A 196 2.33 14.03 -13.87
N ASN A 197 1.97 13.38 -12.75
CA ASN A 197 2.64 12.14 -12.30
C ASN A 197 2.62 11.07 -13.41
N LEU A 198 1.45 10.80 -14.00
CA LEU A 198 1.32 9.85 -15.10
C LEU A 198 2.21 10.24 -16.30
N ALA A 199 2.18 11.51 -16.70
CA ALA A 199 3.02 11.99 -17.81
C ALA A 199 4.52 11.76 -17.56
N LEU A 200 4.98 12.05 -16.35
CA LEU A 200 6.38 11.87 -15.97
C LEU A 200 6.80 10.40 -15.96
N VAL A 201 6.00 9.48 -15.36
CA VAL A 201 6.34 8.05 -15.37
C VAL A 201 6.24 7.44 -16.77
N VAL A 202 5.34 7.90 -17.63
CA VAL A 202 5.25 7.48 -19.04
C VAL A 202 6.49 7.93 -19.81
N VAL A 203 6.90 9.19 -19.66
CA VAL A 203 8.10 9.73 -20.35
C VAL A 203 9.34 9.00 -19.87
N ALA A 204 9.49 8.81 -18.54
CA ALA A 204 10.61 8.05 -17.98
C ALA A 204 10.65 6.61 -18.50
N SER A 205 9.50 5.92 -18.54
CA SER A 205 9.37 4.57 -19.07
C SER A 205 9.84 4.49 -20.52
N ARG A 206 9.36 5.40 -21.39
CA ARG A 206 9.74 5.43 -22.81
C ARG A 206 11.22 5.72 -23.04
N ARG A 207 11.82 6.61 -22.23
CA ARG A 207 13.23 7.01 -22.38
C ARG A 207 14.20 5.96 -21.86
N LEU A 208 13.88 5.32 -20.73
CA LEU A 208 14.83 4.48 -19.98
C LEU A 208 14.66 2.98 -20.27
N VAL A 209 13.44 2.55 -20.56
CA VAL A 209 13.11 1.12 -20.64
C VAL A 209 12.58 0.70 -22.00
N ASP A 210 11.74 1.48 -22.67
CA ASP A 210 11.11 1.11 -23.94
C ASP A 210 12.09 1.11 -25.14
N ALA A 211 13.33 1.56 -24.93
CA ALA A 211 14.40 1.44 -25.92
C ALA A 211 14.82 -0.03 -26.20
N TRP A 212 14.43 -0.96 -25.31
CA TRP A 212 14.69 -2.39 -25.44
C TRP A 212 13.56 -3.05 -26.23
N LYS A 213 13.71 -3.16 -27.53
CA LYS A 213 12.80 -3.90 -28.40
C LYS A 213 13.27 -5.34 -28.56
N ASP A 214 13.19 -6.12 -27.50
CA ASP A 214 13.36 -7.56 -27.58
C ASP A 214 12.10 -8.15 -28.25
N PRO A 215 12.22 -8.88 -29.36
CA PRO A 215 11.08 -9.50 -30.05
C PRO A 215 10.51 -10.72 -29.31
N GLU A 216 11.16 -11.22 -28.26
CA GLU A 216 10.72 -12.43 -27.56
C GLU A 216 9.37 -12.21 -26.88
N ARG A 217 8.41 -13.04 -27.27
CA ARG A 217 7.06 -13.06 -26.70
C ARG A 217 6.61 -14.49 -26.48
N ILE A 218 5.77 -14.68 -25.45
CA ILE A 218 5.07 -15.93 -25.18
C ILE A 218 3.57 -15.72 -25.33
N SER A 219 2.78 -16.79 -25.16
CA SER A 219 1.31 -16.66 -25.25
C SER A 219 0.77 -15.64 -24.21
N ASN A 220 -0.04 -14.68 -24.69
CA ASN A 220 -0.70 -13.70 -23.81
C ASN A 220 -1.52 -14.37 -22.70
N LYS A 221 -2.13 -15.54 -22.98
CA LYS A 221 -2.89 -16.30 -21.98
C LYS A 221 -2.00 -16.78 -20.84
N VAL A 222 -0.76 -17.18 -21.13
CA VAL A 222 0.22 -17.63 -20.12
C VAL A 222 0.61 -16.45 -19.23
N VAL A 223 1.03 -15.32 -19.83
CA VAL A 223 1.42 -14.12 -19.09
C VAL A 223 0.27 -13.63 -18.20
N LEU A 224 -0.94 -13.55 -18.76
CA LEU A 224 -2.11 -13.11 -18.02
C LEU A 224 -2.45 -14.06 -16.87
N LYS A 225 -2.40 -15.39 -17.11
CA LYS A 225 -2.61 -16.40 -16.06
C LYS A 225 -1.60 -16.23 -14.92
N GLN A 226 -0.32 -15.99 -15.25
CA GLN A 226 0.72 -15.75 -14.24
C GLN A 226 0.46 -14.47 -13.46
N ILE A 227 0.08 -13.36 -14.11
CA ILE A 227 -0.26 -12.09 -13.45
C ILE A 227 -1.43 -12.30 -12.49
N VAL A 228 -2.50 -12.93 -12.96
CA VAL A 228 -3.73 -13.12 -12.15
C VAL A 228 -3.50 -14.12 -11.01
N SER A 229 -2.71 -15.18 -11.22
CA SER A 229 -2.44 -16.18 -10.18
C SER A 229 -1.71 -15.62 -8.96
N ILE A 230 -1.00 -14.51 -9.11
CA ILE A 230 -0.33 -13.79 -8.01
C ILE A 230 -1.18 -12.61 -7.55
N GLY A 231 -1.69 -11.85 -8.51
CA GLY A 231 -2.37 -10.60 -8.23
C GLY A 231 -3.73 -10.78 -7.55
N LEU A 232 -4.52 -11.75 -8.00
CA LEU A 232 -5.85 -11.99 -7.44
C LEU A 232 -5.80 -12.42 -5.96
N PRO A 233 -4.99 -13.43 -5.55
CA PRO A 233 -4.82 -13.75 -4.14
C PRO A 233 -4.32 -12.56 -3.32
N SER A 234 -3.36 -11.78 -3.84
CA SER A 234 -2.83 -10.60 -3.14
C SER A 234 -3.88 -9.51 -2.92
N ALA A 235 -4.74 -9.28 -3.90
CA ALA A 235 -5.84 -8.31 -3.77
C ALA A 235 -6.94 -8.82 -2.82
N MET A 236 -7.25 -10.12 -2.85
CA MET A 236 -8.17 -10.74 -1.88
C MET A 236 -7.65 -10.59 -0.45
N GLU A 237 -6.36 -10.82 -0.21
CA GLU A 237 -5.74 -10.60 1.09
C GLU A 237 -5.91 -9.15 1.57
N THR A 238 -5.68 -8.16 0.68
CA THR A 238 -5.89 -6.74 0.99
C THR A 238 -7.36 -6.42 1.30
N GLY A 239 -8.30 -6.98 0.54
CA GLY A 239 -9.73 -6.83 0.79
C GLY A 239 -10.16 -7.42 2.12
N LEU A 240 -9.71 -8.62 2.44
CA LEU A 240 -9.97 -9.30 3.71
C LEU A 240 -9.35 -8.52 4.89
N TYR A 241 -8.16 -7.96 4.72
CA TYR A 241 -7.53 -7.09 5.71
C TYR A 241 -8.39 -5.86 6.02
N ASN A 242 -8.87 -5.15 5.00
CA ASN A 242 -9.73 -3.99 5.22
C ASN A 242 -11.04 -4.36 5.92
N PHE A 243 -11.63 -5.50 5.59
CA PHE A 243 -12.82 -5.98 6.27
C PHE A 243 -12.56 -6.36 7.74
N ALA A 244 -11.45 -7.02 8.02
CA ALA A 244 -11.02 -7.32 9.39
C ALA A 244 -10.81 -6.05 10.23
N MET A 245 -10.16 -5.02 9.64
CA MET A 245 -9.98 -3.72 10.30
C MET A 245 -11.32 -3.03 10.61
N MET A 246 -12.32 -3.13 9.71
CA MET A 246 -13.68 -2.65 9.98
C MET A 246 -14.31 -3.35 11.19
N LEU A 247 -14.16 -4.68 11.31
CA LEU A 247 -14.68 -5.42 12.47
C LEU A 247 -13.97 -5.00 13.77
N ILE A 248 -12.66 -4.82 13.73
CA ILE A 248 -11.88 -4.36 14.90
C ILE A 248 -12.35 -2.97 15.34
N ILE A 249 -12.53 -2.03 14.40
CA ILE A 249 -13.05 -0.69 14.72
C ILE A 249 -14.45 -0.78 15.32
N ARG A 250 -15.31 -1.66 14.78
CA ARG A 250 -16.64 -1.91 15.35
C ARG A 250 -16.56 -2.39 16.80
N PHE A 251 -15.65 -3.32 17.10
CA PHE A 251 -15.45 -3.79 18.48
C PHE A 251 -14.92 -2.67 19.40
N LEU A 252 -13.99 -1.85 18.91
CA LEU A 252 -13.48 -0.71 19.69
C LEU A 252 -14.59 0.30 20.01
N ASN A 253 -15.50 0.58 19.07
CA ASN A 253 -16.67 1.44 19.32
C ASN A 253 -17.67 0.83 20.30
N GLN A 254 -17.67 -0.48 20.50
CA GLN A 254 -18.52 -1.15 21.49
C GLN A 254 -17.90 -1.16 22.90
N MET A 255 -16.60 -0.92 23.01
CA MET A 255 -15.88 -0.97 24.29
C MET A 255 -16.13 0.26 25.15
N ASP A 256 -16.31 1.43 24.56
CA ASP A 256 -16.65 2.67 25.26
C ASP A 256 -17.58 3.56 24.42
N ALA A 257 -18.41 4.34 25.11
CA ALA A 257 -19.32 5.32 24.49
C ALA A 257 -18.60 6.63 24.10
N ASP A 258 -17.46 6.92 24.72
CA ASP A 258 -16.75 8.20 24.58
C ASP A 258 -15.73 8.19 23.43
N GLY A 259 -15.52 7.03 22.80
CA GLY A 259 -14.63 6.87 21.65
C GLY A 259 -13.14 6.98 21.97
N ILE A 260 -12.75 6.90 23.24
CA ILE A 260 -11.35 7.02 23.69
C ILE A 260 -10.47 5.95 23.06
N ASN A 261 -10.97 4.71 22.97
CA ASN A 261 -10.24 3.57 22.41
C ASN A 261 -9.95 3.76 20.89
N VAL A 262 -10.92 4.24 20.13
CA VAL A 262 -10.76 4.52 18.68
C VAL A 262 -9.79 5.68 18.47
N THR A 263 -9.89 6.72 19.29
CA THR A 263 -9.02 7.91 19.22
C THR A 263 -7.57 7.53 19.56
N ALA A 264 -7.36 6.77 20.65
CA ALA A 264 -6.03 6.30 21.04
C ALA A 264 -5.38 5.44 19.93
N ARG A 265 -6.17 4.52 19.35
CA ARG A 265 -5.73 3.74 18.19
C ARG A 265 -5.35 4.62 17.01
N SER A 266 -6.13 5.64 16.71
CA SER A 266 -5.85 6.55 15.60
C SER A 266 -4.53 7.28 15.78
N TYR A 267 -4.25 7.80 16.98
CA TYR A 267 -2.97 8.45 17.28
C TYR A 267 -1.79 7.48 17.22
N ALA A 268 -1.90 6.30 17.84
CA ALA A 268 -0.87 5.29 17.78
C ALA A 268 -0.56 4.89 16.31
N THR A 269 -1.59 4.60 15.52
CA THR A 269 -1.44 4.23 14.10
C THR A 269 -0.79 5.35 13.28
N GLN A 270 -1.09 6.62 13.54
CA GLN A 270 -0.46 7.75 12.84
C GLN A 270 1.05 7.80 13.09
N ILE A 271 1.48 7.53 14.33
CA ILE A 271 2.90 7.50 14.70
C ILE A 271 3.58 6.28 14.08
N SER A 272 3.00 5.09 14.23
CA SER A 272 3.57 3.83 13.74
C SER A 272 3.58 3.71 12.22
N ASN A 273 2.77 4.48 11.50
CA ASN A 273 2.78 4.50 10.03
C ASN A 273 4.15 4.83 9.43
N PHE A 274 5.00 5.58 10.15
CA PHE A 274 6.37 5.85 9.69
C PHE A 274 7.23 4.58 9.69
N ALA A 275 7.13 3.74 10.72
CA ALA A 275 7.82 2.46 10.77
C ALA A 275 7.26 1.48 9.73
N TYR A 276 5.93 1.41 9.60
CA TYR A 276 5.27 0.64 8.55
C TYR A 276 5.76 1.00 7.15
N CYS A 277 5.90 2.31 6.83
CA CYS A 277 6.41 2.76 5.53
C CYS A 277 7.81 2.20 5.24
N ALA A 278 8.70 2.19 6.24
CA ALA A 278 10.04 1.63 6.09
C ALA A 278 9.99 0.11 5.85
N GLY A 279 9.19 -0.63 6.62
CA GLY A 279 8.98 -2.08 6.44
C GLY A 279 8.40 -2.43 5.08
N ALA A 280 7.36 -1.72 4.65
CA ALA A 280 6.71 -1.93 3.35
C ALA A 280 7.65 -1.62 2.17
N ALA A 281 8.42 -0.54 2.25
CA ALA A 281 9.41 -0.18 1.24
C ALA A 281 10.52 -1.22 1.14
N LEU A 282 10.98 -1.74 2.28
CA LEU A 282 12.00 -2.78 2.33
C LEU A 282 11.50 -4.08 1.71
N ALA A 283 10.26 -4.47 2.01
CA ALA A 283 9.61 -5.64 1.42
C ALA A 283 9.47 -5.51 -0.11
N GLN A 284 9.08 -4.33 -0.62
CA GLN A 284 9.00 -4.07 -2.06
C GLN A 284 10.38 -4.13 -2.73
N ALA A 285 11.41 -3.51 -2.14
CA ALA A 285 12.76 -3.55 -2.65
C ALA A 285 13.32 -4.98 -2.69
N ASN A 286 13.09 -5.75 -1.61
CA ASN A 286 13.48 -7.15 -1.55
C ASN A 286 12.73 -8.01 -2.57
N ALA A 287 11.44 -7.75 -2.81
CA ALA A 287 10.65 -8.48 -3.81
C ALA A 287 11.22 -8.32 -5.23
N ILE A 288 11.69 -7.13 -5.60
CA ILE A 288 12.35 -6.89 -6.90
C ILE A 288 13.62 -7.74 -7.01
N LEU A 289 14.48 -7.71 -5.99
CA LEU A 289 15.70 -8.51 -5.96
C LEU A 289 15.42 -10.01 -5.98
N THR A 290 14.40 -10.45 -5.24
CA THR A 290 13.92 -11.83 -5.22
C THR A 290 13.52 -12.29 -6.63
N GLY A 291 12.72 -11.48 -7.34
CA GLY A 291 12.32 -11.78 -8.70
C GLY A 291 13.51 -11.92 -9.66
N TRP A 292 14.45 -10.97 -9.62
CA TRP A 292 15.65 -11.03 -10.47
C TRP A 292 16.50 -12.27 -10.19
N ARG A 293 16.72 -12.61 -8.91
CA ARG A 293 17.53 -13.77 -8.53
C ARG A 293 16.87 -15.09 -8.88
N ILE A 294 15.55 -15.20 -8.66
CA ILE A 294 14.80 -16.39 -9.07
C ILE A 294 14.85 -16.56 -10.58
N GLY A 295 14.66 -15.46 -11.33
CA GLY A 295 14.76 -15.45 -12.78
C GLY A 295 16.12 -15.90 -13.31
N ALA A 296 17.20 -15.48 -12.62
CA ALA A 296 18.56 -15.87 -12.95
C ALA A 296 18.95 -17.26 -12.45
N GLY A 297 18.09 -17.94 -11.69
CA GLY A 297 18.42 -19.24 -11.05
C GLY A 297 19.32 -19.14 -9.82
N GLU A 298 19.55 -17.93 -9.28
CA GLU A 298 20.44 -17.63 -8.15
C GLU A 298 19.73 -17.85 -6.80
N TYR A 299 19.26 -19.07 -6.53
CA TYR A 299 18.41 -19.37 -5.37
C TYR A 299 19.12 -19.19 -4.02
N GLU A 300 20.43 -19.46 -3.94
CA GLU A 300 21.18 -19.28 -2.69
C GLU A 300 21.35 -17.79 -2.35
N GLU A 301 21.68 -16.97 -3.33
CA GLU A 301 21.78 -15.51 -3.16
C GLU A 301 20.41 -14.89 -2.83
N CYS A 302 19.34 -15.45 -3.41
CA CYS A 302 17.98 -15.08 -3.10
C CYS A 302 17.65 -15.36 -1.62
N ASP A 303 17.97 -16.56 -1.12
CA ASP A 303 17.72 -16.95 0.27
C ASP A 303 18.50 -16.08 1.26
N LYS A 304 19.82 -15.96 1.06
CA LYS A 304 20.68 -15.11 1.90
C LYS A 304 20.23 -13.66 1.90
N GLY A 305 19.88 -13.12 0.73
CA GLY A 305 19.44 -11.74 0.57
C GLY A 305 18.12 -11.44 1.26
N THR A 306 17.13 -12.34 1.14
CA THR A 306 15.84 -12.17 1.79
C THR A 306 15.94 -12.27 3.31
N LYS A 307 16.73 -13.22 3.85
CA LYS A 307 17.02 -13.31 5.29
C LYS A 307 17.71 -12.04 5.81
N LYS A 308 18.70 -11.53 5.06
CA LYS A 308 19.38 -10.27 5.40
C LYS A 308 18.42 -9.09 5.39
N ALA A 309 17.54 -8.99 4.39
CA ALA A 309 16.53 -7.94 4.33
C ALA A 309 15.58 -8.01 5.53
N ALA A 310 15.10 -9.20 5.90
CA ALA A 310 14.26 -9.39 7.07
C ALA A 310 14.96 -8.95 8.38
N LEU A 311 16.22 -9.33 8.56
CA LEU A 311 17.00 -8.90 9.73
C LEU A 311 17.18 -7.38 9.80
N ILE A 312 17.51 -6.73 8.68
CA ILE A 312 17.58 -5.27 8.60
C ILE A 312 16.23 -4.66 8.96
N GLY A 313 15.15 -5.19 8.42
CA GLY A 313 13.79 -4.71 8.71
C GLY A 313 13.41 -4.83 10.19
N ILE A 314 13.73 -5.94 10.83
CA ILE A 314 13.51 -6.15 12.27
C ILE A 314 14.29 -5.11 13.09
N ILE A 315 15.57 -4.87 12.77
CA ILE A 315 16.39 -3.87 13.47
C ILE A 315 15.79 -2.47 13.31
N VAL A 316 15.40 -2.10 12.08
CA VAL A 316 14.78 -0.80 11.80
C VAL A 316 13.45 -0.65 12.56
N ALA A 317 12.60 -1.67 12.55
CA ALA A 317 11.34 -1.68 13.29
C ALA A 317 11.55 -1.48 14.80
N ILE A 318 12.48 -2.23 15.40
CA ILE A 318 12.82 -2.10 16.84
C ILE A 318 13.30 -0.69 17.15
N VAL A 319 14.23 -0.15 16.35
CA VAL A 319 14.80 1.18 16.59
C VAL A 319 13.72 2.27 16.47
N LEU A 320 12.91 2.24 15.43
CA LEU A 320 11.88 3.25 15.21
C LEU A 320 10.78 3.17 16.28
N GLU A 321 10.19 1.99 16.50
CA GLU A 321 9.10 1.84 17.46
C GLU A 321 9.52 2.06 18.91
N SER A 322 10.72 1.60 19.29
CA SER A 322 11.26 1.91 20.62
C SER A 322 11.49 3.42 20.79
N SER A 323 11.97 4.10 19.74
CA SER A 323 12.12 5.55 19.76
C SER A 323 10.77 6.25 19.91
N PHE A 324 9.74 5.81 19.19
CA PHE A 324 8.39 6.37 19.29
C PHE A 324 7.76 6.09 20.66
N ALA A 325 7.91 4.90 21.21
CA ALA A 325 7.41 4.56 22.54
C ALA A 325 8.08 5.41 23.63
N LEU A 326 9.42 5.59 23.56
CA LEU A 326 10.18 6.41 24.52
C LEU A 326 9.84 7.90 24.41
N THR A 327 9.67 8.42 23.19
CA THR A 327 9.35 9.83 22.94
C THR A 327 7.85 10.10 22.86
N SER A 328 7.00 9.11 23.13
CA SER A 328 5.54 9.21 23.02
C SER A 328 4.94 10.39 23.76
N GLY A 329 5.45 10.73 24.93
CA GLY A 329 4.99 11.89 25.71
C GLY A 329 5.22 13.23 25.00
N LEU A 330 6.31 13.36 24.22
CA LEU A 330 6.60 14.55 23.42
C LEU A 330 5.77 14.54 22.12
N LEU A 331 5.73 13.40 21.43
CA LEU A 331 4.99 13.26 20.18
C LEU A 331 3.49 13.47 20.38
N MET A 332 2.93 12.98 21.46
CA MET A 332 1.51 13.11 21.74
C MET A 332 1.08 14.55 22.05
N ARG A 333 1.97 15.40 22.59
CA ARG A 333 1.67 16.82 22.79
C ARG A 333 1.38 17.60 21.51
N ILE A 334 1.73 17.06 20.35
CA ILE A 334 1.32 17.62 19.06
C ILE A 334 -0.19 17.43 18.82
N PHE A 335 -0.77 16.38 19.44
CA PHE A 335 -2.16 15.98 19.21
C PHE A 335 -3.07 16.32 20.40
N THR A 336 -2.58 16.14 21.63
CA THR A 336 -3.37 16.32 22.86
C THR A 336 -2.48 16.53 24.09
N ASP A 337 -2.99 17.29 25.06
CA ASP A 337 -2.38 17.46 26.37
C ASP A 337 -3.00 16.55 27.45
N ASP A 338 -3.99 15.71 27.08
CA ASP A 338 -4.65 14.80 28.03
C ASP A 338 -3.68 13.70 28.51
N PRO A 339 -3.31 13.66 29.82
CA PRO A 339 -2.36 12.69 30.34
C PRO A 339 -2.87 11.25 30.27
N VAL A 340 -4.19 11.03 30.30
CA VAL A 340 -4.80 9.70 30.19
C VAL A 340 -4.57 9.16 28.78
N MET A 341 -4.85 9.98 27.74
CA MET A 341 -4.65 9.64 26.35
C MET A 341 -3.17 9.38 26.05
N ILE A 342 -2.26 10.25 26.54
CA ILE A 342 -0.80 10.09 26.38
C ILE A 342 -0.33 8.76 26.97
N THR A 343 -0.80 8.42 28.17
CA THR A 343 -0.44 7.16 28.84
C THR A 343 -0.98 5.95 28.11
N LEU A 344 -2.20 6.04 27.57
CA LEU A 344 -2.82 4.95 26.82
C LEU A 344 -2.06 4.71 25.51
N VAL A 345 -1.78 5.76 24.72
CA VAL A 345 -1.03 5.66 23.47
C VAL A 345 0.39 5.12 23.70
N ARG A 346 1.05 5.51 24.79
CA ARG A 346 2.35 4.93 25.17
C ARG A 346 2.28 3.41 25.35
N LYS A 347 1.22 2.89 25.98
CA LYS A 347 1.00 1.44 26.14
C LYS A 347 0.80 0.77 24.77
N LEU A 348 0.06 1.42 23.85
CA LEU A 348 -0.16 0.91 22.51
C LEU A 348 1.16 0.84 21.73
N LEU A 349 1.97 1.90 21.74
CA LEU A 349 3.27 1.93 21.07
C LEU A 349 4.25 0.90 21.66
N ALA A 350 4.16 0.58 22.96
CA ALA A 350 4.97 -0.49 23.54
C ALA A 350 4.59 -1.89 22.99
N VAL A 351 3.30 -2.15 22.79
CA VAL A 351 2.83 -3.39 22.16
C VAL A 351 3.18 -3.39 20.66
N ASP A 352 3.15 -2.22 20.04
CA ASP A 352 3.41 -2.03 18.62
C ASP A 352 4.85 -2.39 18.21
N ILE A 353 5.81 -2.34 19.14
CA ILE A 353 7.18 -2.86 18.91
C ILE A 353 7.11 -4.31 18.41
N PHE A 354 6.35 -5.18 19.10
CA PHE A 354 6.19 -6.58 18.71
C PHE A 354 5.37 -6.73 17.43
N LEU A 355 4.35 -5.89 17.26
CA LEU A 355 3.52 -5.86 16.07
C LEU A 355 4.36 -5.53 14.83
N GLU A 356 5.20 -4.49 14.88
CA GLU A 356 6.01 -4.06 13.73
C GLU A 356 7.18 -5.02 13.43
N ILE A 357 7.74 -5.69 14.43
CA ILE A 357 8.69 -6.80 14.22
C ILE A 357 8.01 -7.92 13.41
N GLY A 358 6.83 -8.35 13.86
CA GLY A 358 6.03 -9.35 13.16
C GLY A 358 5.64 -8.89 11.75
N ARG A 359 5.10 -7.68 11.63
CA ARG A 359 4.63 -7.10 10.38
C ARG A 359 5.76 -6.97 9.35
N THR A 360 6.89 -6.39 9.72
CA THR A 360 8.02 -6.24 8.80
C THR A 360 8.53 -7.60 8.32
N THR A 361 8.64 -8.58 9.22
CA THR A 361 9.05 -9.95 8.88
C THR A 361 8.04 -10.61 7.92
N ASN A 362 6.75 -10.51 8.25
CA ASN A 362 5.65 -11.00 7.41
C ASN A 362 5.66 -10.35 6.03
N LEU A 363 5.84 -9.03 5.95
CA LEU A 363 5.89 -8.30 4.68
C LEU A 363 7.09 -8.75 3.82
N VAL A 364 8.30 -8.85 4.39
CA VAL A 364 9.50 -9.21 3.63
C VAL A 364 9.39 -10.63 3.07
N PHE A 365 9.08 -11.63 3.90
CA PHE A 365 8.93 -13.01 3.43
C PHE A 365 7.66 -13.20 2.60
N GLY A 366 6.56 -12.56 2.96
CA GLY A 366 5.30 -12.63 2.22
C GLY A 366 5.43 -12.08 0.80
N HIS A 367 6.06 -10.91 0.62
CA HIS A 367 6.33 -10.38 -0.72
C HIS A 367 7.31 -11.24 -1.51
N ALA A 368 8.34 -11.80 -0.86
CA ALA A 368 9.27 -12.71 -1.50
C ALA A 368 8.57 -13.99 -1.99
N LEU A 369 7.69 -14.60 -1.16
CA LEU A 369 6.88 -15.76 -1.51
C LEU A 369 5.91 -15.45 -2.65
N LYS A 370 5.21 -14.30 -2.61
CA LYS A 370 4.32 -13.86 -3.70
C LYS A 370 5.11 -13.69 -4.99
N THR A 371 6.28 -13.06 -4.92
CA THR A 371 7.16 -12.88 -6.08
C THR A 371 7.70 -14.19 -6.63
N SER A 372 7.90 -15.21 -5.81
CA SER A 372 8.29 -16.55 -6.27
C SER A 372 7.14 -17.33 -6.95
N GLY A 373 5.89 -16.88 -6.82
CA GLY A 373 4.69 -17.55 -7.34
C GLY A 373 3.84 -18.27 -6.26
N ASP A 374 4.21 -18.19 -4.98
CA ASP A 374 3.50 -18.87 -3.88
C ASP A 374 2.48 -17.94 -3.17
N ALA A 375 1.74 -17.16 -3.97
CA ALA A 375 0.79 -16.15 -3.46
C ALA A 375 -0.42 -16.76 -2.73
N ILE A 376 -0.87 -17.95 -3.14
CA ILE A 376 -2.03 -18.61 -2.52
C ILE A 376 -1.74 -18.95 -1.06
N PHE A 377 -0.53 -19.47 -0.77
CA PHE A 377 -0.13 -19.79 0.60
C PHE A 377 -0.17 -18.54 1.48
N THR A 378 0.41 -17.44 1.02
CA THR A 378 0.45 -16.19 1.79
C THR A 378 -0.95 -15.65 2.07
N THR A 379 -1.85 -15.71 1.08
CA THR A 379 -3.23 -15.24 1.21
C THR A 379 -4.05 -16.10 2.17
N VAL A 380 -3.93 -17.43 2.09
CA VAL A 380 -4.67 -18.33 2.98
C VAL A 380 -4.22 -18.16 4.43
N ILE A 381 -2.91 -18.15 4.67
CA ILE A 381 -2.36 -17.92 6.02
C ILE A 381 -2.74 -16.52 6.52
N GLY A 382 -2.63 -15.51 5.66
CA GLY A 382 -3.05 -14.14 5.99
C GLY A 382 -4.52 -14.07 6.40
N ALA A 383 -5.41 -14.67 5.62
CA ALA A 383 -6.85 -14.69 5.93
C ALA A 383 -7.13 -15.42 7.25
N VAL A 384 -6.62 -16.64 7.42
CA VAL A 384 -6.92 -17.45 8.62
C VAL A 384 -6.48 -16.75 9.90
N PHE A 385 -5.22 -16.32 9.98
CA PHE A 385 -4.71 -15.75 11.23
C PHE A 385 -5.19 -14.33 11.48
N MET A 386 -5.45 -13.53 10.46
CA MET A 386 -6.07 -12.22 10.60
C MET A 386 -7.42 -12.29 11.30
N TYR A 387 -8.29 -13.24 10.90
CA TYR A 387 -9.58 -13.39 11.57
C TYR A 387 -9.47 -14.10 12.92
N LEU A 388 -8.58 -15.08 13.04
CA LEU A 388 -8.40 -15.82 14.30
C LEU A 388 -7.70 -14.97 15.37
N CYS A 389 -6.55 -14.37 15.03
CA CYS A 389 -5.71 -13.65 15.98
C CYS A 389 -6.09 -12.16 16.09
N ALA A 390 -6.21 -11.42 14.95
CA ALA A 390 -6.49 -9.99 15.05
C ALA A 390 -7.94 -9.73 15.44
N VAL A 391 -8.92 -10.28 14.73
CA VAL A 391 -10.35 -10.08 15.04
C VAL A 391 -10.74 -10.85 16.30
N GLY A 392 -10.45 -12.15 16.38
CA GLY A 392 -10.74 -13.00 17.54
C GLY A 392 -9.99 -12.56 18.79
N GLY A 393 -8.72 -12.18 18.65
CA GLY A 393 -7.91 -11.63 19.75
C GLY A 393 -8.45 -10.29 20.25
N THR A 394 -8.90 -9.40 19.34
CA THR A 394 -9.57 -8.15 19.75
C THR A 394 -10.82 -8.42 20.59
N TRP A 395 -11.63 -9.39 20.16
CA TRP A 395 -12.80 -9.79 20.93
C TRP A 395 -12.40 -10.41 22.28
N PHE A 396 -11.46 -11.34 22.30
CA PHE A 396 -11.05 -12.06 23.51
C PHE A 396 -10.31 -11.16 24.51
N PHE A 397 -9.21 -10.53 24.10
CA PHE A 397 -8.43 -9.68 25.00
C PHE A 397 -9.10 -8.33 25.26
N GLY A 398 -9.66 -7.71 24.20
CA GLY A 398 -10.25 -6.38 24.28
C GLY A 398 -11.57 -6.38 25.05
N ILE A 399 -12.53 -7.22 24.64
CA ILE A 399 -13.88 -7.24 25.22
C ILE A 399 -13.96 -8.22 26.38
N HIS A 400 -13.63 -9.51 26.18
CA HIS A 400 -13.86 -10.54 27.19
C HIS A 400 -12.97 -10.37 28.43
N LEU A 401 -11.68 -10.06 28.24
CA LEU A 401 -10.75 -9.76 29.34
C LEU A 401 -10.76 -8.29 29.79
N GLY A 402 -11.53 -7.43 29.13
CA GLY A 402 -11.65 -6.02 29.50
C GLY A 402 -10.40 -5.17 29.29
N MET A 403 -9.43 -5.63 28.47
CA MET A 403 -8.19 -4.88 28.21
C MET A 403 -8.39 -3.75 27.19
N MET A 404 -9.60 -3.57 26.68
CA MET A 404 -9.99 -2.51 25.75
C MET A 404 -9.07 -2.46 24.51
N VAL A 405 -8.67 -1.28 24.05
CA VAL A 405 -7.79 -1.08 22.87
C VAL A 405 -6.42 -1.74 23.02
N VAL A 406 -5.89 -1.89 24.22
CA VAL A 406 -4.61 -2.59 24.46
C VAL A 406 -4.77 -4.07 24.08
N GLY A 407 -5.89 -4.69 24.43
CA GLY A 407 -6.22 -6.06 24.03
C GLY A 407 -6.34 -6.22 22.50
N ALA A 408 -6.90 -5.22 21.83
CA ALA A 408 -6.95 -5.20 20.36
C ALA A 408 -5.53 -5.16 19.74
N TYR A 409 -4.62 -4.36 20.28
CA TYR A 409 -3.22 -4.31 19.84
C TYR A 409 -2.48 -5.62 20.10
N ILE A 410 -2.74 -6.30 21.20
CA ILE A 410 -2.21 -7.65 21.47
C ILE A 410 -2.70 -8.62 20.39
N GLY A 411 -3.99 -8.61 20.05
CA GLY A 411 -4.54 -9.43 18.98
C GLY A 411 -3.89 -9.18 17.62
N LEU A 412 -3.67 -7.89 17.27
CA LEU A 412 -2.96 -7.49 16.06
C LEU A 412 -1.50 -7.95 16.06
N ALA A 413 -0.79 -7.79 17.18
CA ALA A 413 0.59 -8.22 17.32
C ALA A 413 0.73 -9.75 17.19
N MET A 414 -0.20 -10.51 17.80
CA MET A 414 -0.25 -11.97 17.65
C MET A 414 -0.46 -12.39 16.19
N ASP A 415 -1.39 -11.74 15.47
CA ASP A 415 -1.62 -12.01 14.06
C ASP A 415 -0.34 -11.82 13.23
N GLU A 416 0.28 -10.66 13.33
CA GLU A 416 1.49 -10.35 12.55
C GLU A 416 2.67 -11.27 12.90
N CYS A 417 2.87 -11.57 14.20
CA CYS A 417 3.93 -12.47 14.64
C CYS A 417 3.70 -13.92 14.16
N VAL A 418 2.47 -14.44 14.27
CA VAL A 418 2.16 -15.80 13.81
C VAL A 418 2.30 -15.91 12.30
N ARG A 419 1.80 -14.93 11.56
CA ARG A 419 1.99 -14.88 10.10
C ARG A 419 3.47 -14.80 9.74
N ALA A 420 4.27 -13.99 10.44
CA ALA A 420 5.70 -13.90 10.23
C ALA A 420 6.39 -15.25 10.38
N VAL A 421 6.07 -15.98 11.44
CA VAL A 421 6.59 -17.35 11.65
C VAL A 421 6.16 -18.28 10.53
N CYS A 422 4.90 -18.28 10.13
CA CYS A 422 4.41 -19.13 9.04
C CYS A 422 5.11 -18.81 7.71
N MET A 423 5.27 -17.52 7.37
CA MET A 423 5.98 -17.10 6.15
C MET A 423 7.46 -17.48 6.19
N PHE A 424 8.12 -17.30 7.32
CA PHE A 424 9.51 -17.71 7.52
C PHE A 424 9.71 -19.22 7.39
N LEU A 425 8.86 -20.03 8.03
CA LEU A 425 8.92 -21.50 7.92
C LEU A 425 8.64 -21.97 6.49
N ARG A 426 7.68 -21.31 5.79
CA ARG A 426 7.43 -21.61 4.37
C ARG A 426 8.64 -21.29 3.51
N TRP A 427 9.32 -20.17 3.78
CA TRP A 427 10.54 -19.79 3.09
C TRP A 427 11.66 -20.82 3.35
N LEU A 428 11.88 -21.23 4.61
CA LEU A 428 12.89 -22.23 4.98
C LEU A 428 12.64 -23.59 4.35
N SER A 429 11.38 -23.96 4.12
CA SER A 429 11.03 -25.26 3.47
C SER A 429 11.55 -25.39 2.03
N GLY A 430 12.00 -24.29 1.42
CA GLY A 430 12.51 -24.28 0.05
C GLY A 430 11.47 -24.49 -1.07
N ARG A 431 10.19 -24.73 -0.73
CA ARG A 431 9.11 -25.01 -1.72
C ARG A 431 8.88 -23.87 -2.70
N TRP A 432 9.24 -22.63 -2.33
CA TRP A 432 9.17 -21.47 -3.20
C TRP A 432 10.07 -21.60 -4.45
N LYS A 433 11.15 -22.39 -4.38
CA LYS A 433 12.07 -22.62 -5.51
C LYS A 433 11.40 -23.37 -6.67
N GLU A 434 10.38 -24.17 -6.36
CA GLU A 434 9.62 -24.96 -7.34
C GLU A 434 8.49 -24.16 -8.00
N LYS A 435 8.13 -22.99 -7.44
CA LYS A 435 7.03 -22.15 -7.88
C LYS A 435 7.41 -21.08 -8.93
N SER A 436 8.68 -21.09 -9.39
CA SER A 436 9.17 -20.15 -10.40
C SER A 436 8.31 -20.14 -11.66
N LEU A 437 7.92 -18.93 -12.08
CA LEU A 437 7.06 -18.71 -13.26
C LEU A 437 7.74 -19.03 -14.59
N ILE A 438 9.08 -19.11 -14.58
CA ILE A 438 9.87 -19.34 -15.80
C ILE A 438 9.93 -20.84 -16.16
N ARG A 439 9.71 -21.71 -15.19
CA ARG A 439 9.77 -23.17 -15.36
C ARG A 439 8.43 -23.79 -15.79
N SER A 440 7.36 -23.01 -15.80
CA SER A 440 6.00 -23.46 -16.13
C SER A 440 5.63 -23.23 -17.59
#